data_f1a7670d27fd58fa78e935d32b1f6890
#
_entry.id   f1a7670d27fd58fa78e935d32b1f6890
#
_cell.length_a   1.000
_cell.length_b   1.000
_cell.length_c   1.000
_cell.angle_alpha   90.00
_cell.angle_beta   90.00
_cell.angle_gamma   90.00
#
_symmetry.space_group_name_H-M   'P 1'
#
loop_
_entity.id
_entity.type
_entity.pdbx_description
1 polymer ?
#
loop_
_entity_poly.entity_id
_entity_poly.type
_entity_poly.pdbx_seq_one_letter_code
_entity_poly.pdbx_strand_id
1 'polypeptide(L)'
;ERLVVLPIPDVSTRTAALLAGRVDWIESPAPDSLDKLRAGGCRIETNAIPHMWPYTLSLVPGAPTADVRVRKALNLAIDRDAMVKLLGGLAVPAVGCVPPDHPWFGTPAFKIRYDPAEARKLMAEAGYGPSKRLKMKVAISTAGSGQMYPLIMNEFIQQQFAEIGVDLEFQVMDWNALINLTRLGAKS
;
A
#
# COMPACT_ATOMS: atom_id res chain seq x y z
N GLU A 1 29.40 7.49 23.06
CA GLU A 1 28.60 8.03 21.93
C GLU A 1 27.17 8.24 22.40
N ARG A 2 26.50 9.29 21.92
CA ARG A 2 25.13 9.63 22.29
C ARG A 2 24.27 9.74 21.02
N LEU A 3 23.18 8.96 20.95
CA LEU A 3 22.12 9.11 19.95
C LEU A 3 20.96 9.91 20.56
N VAL A 4 20.48 10.93 19.82
CA VAL A 4 19.31 11.71 20.19
C VAL A 4 18.25 11.50 19.12
N VAL A 5 17.08 10.97 19.50
CA VAL A 5 15.95 10.74 18.59
C VAL A 5 14.91 11.83 18.82
N LEU A 6 14.59 12.58 17.75
CA LEU A 6 13.59 13.64 17.75
C LEU A 6 12.37 13.20 16.96
N PRO A 7 11.21 13.00 17.58
CA PRO A 7 9.98 12.66 16.85
C PRO A 7 9.47 13.89 16.07
N ILE A 8 9.57 13.84 14.75
CA ILE A 8 9.05 14.86 13.84
C ILE A 8 8.06 14.18 12.88
N PRO A 9 6.75 14.18 13.18
CA PRO A 9 5.74 13.42 12.41
C PRO A 9 5.60 13.90 10.96
N ASP A 10 5.69 15.21 10.72
CA ASP A 10 5.56 15.77 9.37
C ASP A 10 6.81 15.54 8.53
N VAL A 11 6.65 14.95 7.35
CA VAL A 11 7.74 14.56 6.46
C VAL A 11 8.48 15.77 5.85
N SER A 12 7.75 16.84 5.56
CA SER A 12 8.34 18.08 5.00
C SER A 12 9.20 18.78 6.04
N THR A 13 8.74 18.81 7.28
CA THR A 13 9.49 19.34 8.43
C THR A 13 10.76 18.51 8.69
N ARG A 14 10.69 17.16 8.61
CA ARG A 14 11.89 16.31 8.72
C ARG A 14 12.91 16.63 7.63
N THR A 15 12.45 16.70 6.38
CA THR A 15 13.31 17.04 5.22
C THR A 15 13.98 18.40 5.40
N ALA A 16 13.24 19.40 5.84
CA ALA A 16 13.77 20.73 6.10
C ALA A 16 14.80 20.74 7.26
N ALA A 17 14.54 19.97 8.32
CA ALA A 17 15.46 19.85 9.45
C ALA A 17 16.80 19.22 9.05
N LEU A 18 16.80 18.19 8.18
CA LEU A 18 18.02 17.58 7.66
C LEU A 18 18.80 18.57 6.78
N LEU A 19 18.14 19.22 5.83
CA LEU A 19 18.78 20.20 4.94
C LEU A 19 19.34 21.43 5.69
N ALA A 20 18.74 21.79 6.83
CA ALA A 20 19.22 22.84 7.70
C ALA A 20 20.30 22.37 8.69
N GLY A 21 20.75 21.12 8.65
CA GLY A 21 21.74 20.58 9.59
C GLY A 21 21.28 20.50 11.05
N ARG A 22 19.97 20.50 11.29
CA ARG A 22 19.42 20.36 12.65
C ARG A 22 19.36 18.91 13.12
N VAL A 23 19.36 17.98 12.18
CA VAL A 23 19.46 16.54 12.39
C VAL A 23 20.43 15.98 11.36
N ASP A 24 21.09 14.88 11.71
CA ASP A 24 22.09 14.23 10.86
C ASP A 24 21.50 13.12 10.01
N TRP A 25 20.30 12.64 10.34
CA TRP A 25 19.61 11.54 9.68
C TRP A 25 18.10 11.66 9.82
N ILE A 26 17.38 11.27 8.78
CA ILE A 26 15.92 11.15 8.81
C ILE A 26 15.47 9.80 8.20
N GLU A 27 14.34 9.31 8.64
CA GLU A 27 13.69 8.14 8.09
C GLU A 27 12.54 8.55 7.15
N SER A 28 12.33 7.76 6.08
CA SER A 28 11.20 7.88 5.15
C SER A 28 11.01 9.31 4.60
N PRO A 29 12.00 9.87 3.88
CA PRO A 29 11.79 11.13 3.16
C PRO A 29 10.74 10.93 2.06
N ALA A 30 9.97 11.98 1.75
CA ALA A 30 9.01 11.92 0.66
C ALA A 30 9.70 11.61 -0.69
N PRO A 31 9.11 10.76 -1.56
CA PRO A 31 9.72 10.40 -2.85
C PRO A 31 10.10 11.61 -3.72
N ASP A 32 9.29 12.65 -3.73
CA ASP A 32 9.51 13.90 -4.46
C ASP A 32 10.62 14.77 -3.86
N SER A 33 11.05 14.52 -2.63
CA SER A 33 12.13 15.23 -1.98
C SER A 33 13.52 14.62 -2.20
N LEU A 34 13.61 13.41 -2.78
CA LEU A 34 14.86 12.68 -2.92
C LEU A 34 15.91 13.42 -3.73
N ASP A 35 15.53 14.03 -4.85
CA ASP A 35 16.45 14.78 -5.71
C ASP A 35 16.94 16.06 -5.00
N LYS A 36 16.07 16.73 -4.26
CA LYS A 36 16.44 17.88 -3.45
C LYS A 36 17.43 17.50 -2.33
N LEU A 37 17.23 16.35 -1.69
CA LEU A 37 18.15 15.84 -0.68
C LEU A 37 19.52 15.49 -1.27
N ARG A 38 19.55 14.81 -2.42
CA ARG A 38 20.81 14.52 -3.13
C ARG A 38 21.55 15.79 -3.54
N ALA A 39 20.84 16.78 -4.09
CA ALA A 39 21.40 18.08 -4.43
C ALA A 39 21.92 18.84 -3.20
N GLY A 40 21.31 18.63 -2.02
CA GLY A 40 21.76 19.15 -0.74
C GLY A 40 22.93 18.38 -0.10
N GLY A 41 23.53 17.42 -0.82
CA GLY A 41 24.66 16.61 -0.34
C GLY A 41 24.29 15.44 0.58
N CYS A 42 23.00 15.13 0.72
CA CYS A 42 22.56 14.00 1.53
C CYS A 42 22.75 12.67 0.79
N ARG A 43 23.22 11.66 1.51
CA ARG A 43 23.27 10.27 1.03
C ARG A 43 21.94 9.60 1.28
N ILE A 44 21.37 8.96 0.25
CA ILE A 44 20.14 8.18 0.36
C ILE A 44 20.53 6.71 0.52
N GLU A 45 20.22 6.16 1.68
CA GLU A 45 20.41 4.74 1.95
C GLU A 45 19.05 4.02 1.83
N THR A 46 19.06 2.89 1.13
CA THR A 46 17.89 2.03 0.98
C THR A 46 18.23 0.63 1.49
N ASN A 47 17.31 0.02 2.19
CA ASN A 47 17.42 -1.33 2.67
C ASN A 47 16.15 -2.12 2.33
N ALA A 48 16.31 -3.28 1.69
CA ALA A 48 15.19 -4.19 1.46
C ALA A 48 14.77 -4.82 2.79
N ILE A 49 13.55 -4.55 3.21
CA ILE A 49 12.95 -5.19 4.39
C ILE A 49 11.95 -6.26 3.93
N PRO A 50 11.85 -7.39 4.62
CA PRO A 50 10.90 -8.46 4.31
C PRO A 50 9.48 -8.05 4.74
N HIS A 51 9.01 -6.91 4.26
CA HIS A 51 7.74 -6.31 4.64
C HIS A 51 6.88 -6.10 3.40
N MET A 52 5.78 -6.81 3.35
CA MET A 52 4.78 -6.66 2.30
C MET A 52 3.69 -5.67 2.78
N TRP A 53 3.25 -4.80 1.90
CA TRP A 53 2.11 -3.92 2.15
C TRP A 53 0.82 -4.55 1.58
N PRO A 54 0.00 -5.23 2.41
CA PRO A 54 -1.17 -5.96 1.95
C PRO A 54 -2.47 -5.24 2.27
N TYR A 55 -3.52 -5.52 1.51
CA TYR A 55 -4.89 -5.42 2.01
C TYR A 55 -5.32 -6.73 2.66
N THR A 56 -5.82 -6.65 3.88
CA THR A 56 -6.49 -7.77 4.53
C THR A 56 -7.97 -7.76 4.13
N LEU A 57 -8.39 -8.79 3.40
CA LEU A 57 -9.76 -8.90 2.90
C LEU A 57 -10.61 -9.73 3.85
N SER A 58 -11.83 -9.27 4.13
CA SER A 58 -12.79 -10.05 4.92
C SER A 58 -13.25 -11.29 4.15
N LEU A 59 -13.21 -12.44 4.79
CA LEU A 59 -13.68 -13.73 4.24
C LEU A 59 -14.92 -14.24 4.98
N VAL A 60 -15.55 -13.40 5.81
CA VAL A 60 -16.78 -13.81 6.50
C VAL A 60 -17.90 -14.10 5.49
N PRO A 61 -18.79 -15.06 5.77
CA PRO A 61 -19.92 -15.35 4.90
C PRO A 61 -20.75 -14.08 4.62
N GLY A 62 -21.04 -13.83 3.34
CA GLY A 62 -21.78 -12.66 2.89
C GLY A 62 -20.91 -11.43 2.58
N ALA A 63 -19.63 -11.40 2.98
CA ALA A 63 -18.73 -10.35 2.52
C ALA A 63 -18.44 -10.51 1.01
N PRO A 64 -18.47 -9.43 0.21
CA PRO A 64 -18.17 -9.51 -1.23
C PRO A 64 -16.81 -10.15 -1.53
N THR A 65 -15.84 -9.91 -0.67
CA THR A 65 -14.48 -10.47 -0.78
C THR A 65 -14.38 -11.94 -0.34
N ALA A 66 -15.45 -12.57 0.15
CA ALA A 66 -15.52 -14.02 0.31
C ALA A 66 -15.55 -14.73 -1.06
N ASP A 67 -16.00 -14.04 -2.13
CA ASP A 67 -15.92 -14.56 -3.49
C ASP A 67 -14.49 -14.47 -4.02
N VAL A 68 -13.92 -15.60 -4.43
CA VAL A 68 -12.56 -15.68 -4.94
C VAL A 68 -12.37 -14.87 -6.24
N ARG A 69 -13.42 -14.71 -7.06
CA ARG A 69 -13.39 -13.94 -8.30
C ARG A 69 -13.15 -12.47 -7.98
N VAL A 70 -13.83 -11.93 -6.97
CA VAL A 70 -13.63 -10.55 -6.48
C VAL A 70 -12.19 -10.37 -6.01
N ARG A 71 -11.66 -11.27 -5.17
CA ARG A 71 -10.27 -11.16 -4.68
C ARG A 71 -9.24 -11.19 -5.82
N LYS A 72 -9.45 -12.06 -6.82
CA LYS A 72 -8.59 -12.12 -8.02
C LYS A 72 -8.69 -10.84 -8.83
N ALA A 73 -9.90 -10.31 -9.04
CA ALA A 73 -10.12 -9.07 -9.77
C ALA A 73 -9.41 -7.88 -9.10
N LEU A 74 -9.53 -7.73 -7.79
CA LEU A 74 -8.83 -6.69 -7.04
C LEU A 74 -7.30 -6.80 -7.19
N ASN A 75 -6.76 -8.03 -7.18
CA ASN A 75 -5.32 -8.23 -7.40
C ASN A 75 -4.86 -7.88 -8.81
N LEU A 76 -5.65 -8.24 -9.83
CA LEU A 76 -5.34 -7.98 -11.25
C LEU A 76 -5.50 -6.50 -11.62
N ALA A 77 -6.31 -5.75 -10.87
CA ALA A 77 -6.54 -4.33 -11.12
C ALA A 77 -5.37 -3.42 -10.72
N ILE A 78 -4.44 -3.89 -9.89
CA ILE A 78 -3.37 -3.05 -9.35
C ILE A 78 -2.13 -3.09 -10.24
N ASP A 79 -1.79 -1.95 -10.85
CA ASP A 79 -0.52 -1.72 -11.54
C ASP A 79 0.60 -1.45 -10.51
N ARG A 80 1.28 -2.51 -10.11
CA ARG A 80 2.35 -2.44 -9.10
C ARG A 80 3.60 -1.75 -9.62
N ASP A 81 3.87 -1.83 -10.91
CA ASP A 81 5.02 -1.15 -11.52
C ASP A 81 4.81 0.37 -11.54
N ALA A 82 3.60 0.83 -11.86
CA ALA A 82 3.25 2.23 -11.74
C ALA A 82 3.27 2.71 -10.28
N MET A 83 2.82 1.89 -9.33
CA MET A 83 2.93 2.18 -7.90
C MET A 83 4.40 2.36 -7.47
N VAL A 84 5.30 1.48 -7.90
CA VAL A 84 6.74 1.59 -7.60
C VAL A 84 7.32 2.89 -8.16
N LYS A 85 6.92 3.30 -9.36
CA LYS A 85 7.32 4.60 -9.95
C LYS A 85 6.81 5.77 -9.11
N LEU A 86 5.54 5.72 -8.68
CA LEU A 86 4.95 6.73 -7.78
C LEU A 86 5.73 6.86 -6.47
N LEU A 87 6.29 5.76 -5.98
CA LEU A 87 7.10 5.70 -4.75
C LEU A 87 8.60 6.01 -5.00
N GLY A 88 8.96 6.59 -6.15
CA GLY A 88 10.35 6.96 -6.46
C GLY A 88 11.31 5.76 -6.57
N GLY A 89 10.80 4.56 -6.86
CA GLY A 89 11.59 3.34 -6.95
C GLY A 89 11.99 2.73 -5.59
N LEU A 90 11.41 3.21 -4.48
CA LEU A 90 11.72 2.75 -3.13
C LEU A 90 10.98 1.47 -2.71
N ALA A 91 10.38 0.76 -3.65
CA ALA A 91 9.65 -0.48 -3.43
C ALA A 91 9.92 -1.46 -4.57
N VAL A 92 9.51 -2.70 -4.38
CA VAL A 92 9.45 -3.72 -5.44
C VAL A 92 8.03 -4.25 -5.58
N PRO A 93 7.57 -4.64 -6.79
CA PRO A 93 6.25 -5.20 -6.98
C PRO A 93 6.09 -6.50 -6.18
N ALA A 94 5.08 -6.56 -5.33
CA ALA A 94 4.77 -7.80 -4.60
C ALA A 94 4.02 -8.78 -5.50
N VAL A 95 4.56 -9.97 -5.68
CA VAL A 95 3.98 -11.07 -6.47
C VAL A 95 3.54 -12.27 -5.60
N GLY A 96 3.64 -12.14 -4.30
CA GLY A 96 3.26 -13.13 -3.30
C GLY A 96 3.41 -12.60 -1.88
N CYS A 97 3.21 -13.46 -0.89
CA CYS A 97 3.42 -13.13 0.51
C CYS A 97 4.90 -13.07 0.91
N VAL A 98 5.76 -13.60 0.08
CA VAL A 98 7.22 -13.55 0.21
C VAL A 98 7.83 -13.33 -1.18
N PRO A 99 9.09 -12.85 -1.28
CA PRO A 99 9.79 -12.70 -2.56
C PRO A 99 9.92 -14.02 -3.32
N PRO A 100 10.04 -14.00 -4.65
CA PRO A 100 10.14 -15.21 -5.48
C PRO A 100 11.34 -16.13 -5.19
N ASP A 101 12.42 -15.57 -4.68
CA ASP A 101 13.64 -16.30 -4.27
C ASP A 101 13.54 -16.88 -2.86
N HIS A 102 12.47 -16.59 -2.13
CA HIS A 102 12.27 -17.13 -0.79
C HIS A 102 11.82 -18.60 -0.84
N PRO A 103 12.34 -19.50 0.02
CA PRO A 103 11.99 -20.93 0.01
C PRO A 103 10.49 -21.22 0.16
N TRP A 104 9.74 -20.31 0.76
CA TRP A 104 8.29 -20.46 0.98
C TRP A 104 7.43 -19.91 -0.17
N PHE A 105 8.03 -19.38 -1.23
CA PHE A 105 7.27 -18.84 -2.37
C PHE A 105 6.49 -19.95 -3.10
N GLY A 106 7.11 -21.12 -3.26
CA GLY A 106 6.51 -22.27 -3.89
C GLY A 106 6.10 -22.04 -5.35
N THR A 107 4.97 -22.66 -5.75
CA THR A 107 4.42 -22.53 -7.10
C THR A 107 2.95 -22.08 -7.02
N PRO A 108 2.68 -20.79 -6.88
CA PRO A 108 1.31 -20.28 -6.74
C PRO A 108 0.50 -20.53 -8.03
N ALA A 109 -0.69 -21.10 -7.88
CA ALA A 109 -1.61 -21.37 -9.00
C ALA A 109 -2.17 -20.07 -9.61
N PHE A 110 -2.37 -19.03 -8.78
CA PHE A 110 -2.75 -17.71 -9.25
C PHE A 110 -1.51 -16.81 -9.31
N LYS A 111 -1.21 -16.33 -10.52
CA LYS A 111 -0.10 -15.40 -10.74
C LYS A 111 -0.57 -13.96 -10.65
N ILE A 112 -0.04 -13.21 -9.70
CA ILE A 112 -0.29 -11.78 -9.55
C ILE A 112 0.35 -11.06 -10.73
N ARG A 113 -0.47 -10.28 -11.45
CA ARG A 113 -0.08 -9.44 -12.57
C ARG A 113 -1.05 -8.27 -12.72
N TYR A 114 -0.72 -7.30 -13.53
CA TYR A 114 -1.65 -6.24 -13.92
C TYR A 114 -2.45 -6.70 -15.15
N ASP A 115 -3.76 -6.81 -15.01
CA ASP A 115 -4.67 -7.22 -16.08
C ASP A 115 -6.10 -6.69 -15.80
N PRO A 116 -6.33 -5.39 -16.05
CA PRO A 116 -7.63 -4.77 -15.75
C PRO A 116 -8.76 -5.31 -16.64
N ALA A 117 -8.46 -5.91 -17.80
CA ALA A 117 -9.46 -6.52 -18.65
C ALA A 117 -10.02 -7.82 -18.02
N GLU A 118 -9.14 -8.70 -17.56
CA GLU A 118 -9.53 -9.90 -16.83
C GLU A 118 -10.18 -9.54 -15.47
N ALA A 119 -9.70 -8.48 -14.81
CA ALA A 119 -10.33 -7.99 -13.57
C ALA A 119 -11.79 -7.60 -13.80
N ARG A 120 -12.10 -6.82 -14.85
CA ARG A 120 -13.49 -6.46 -15.20
C ARG A 120 -14.35 -7.68 -15.50
N LYS A 121 -13.81 -8.67 -16.22
CA LYS A 121 -14.51 -9.90 -16.52
C LYS A 121 -14.88 -10.67 -15.25
N LEU A 122 -13.94 -10.85 -14.34
CA LEU A 122 -14.18 -11.53 -13.05
C LEU A 122 -15.18 -10.76 -12.18
N MET A 123 -15.17 -9.42 -12.19
CA MET A 123 -16.18 -8.62 -11.51
C MET A 123 -17.58 -8.84 -12.11
N ALA A 124 -17.69 -8.88 -13.43
CA ALA A 124 -18.94 -9.15 -14.12
C ALA A 124 -19.48 -10.56 -13.80
N GLU A 125 -18.64 -11.58 -13.80
CA GLU A 125 -18.98 -12.95 -13.40
C GLU A 125 -19.42 -13.02 -11.92
N ALA A 126 -18.90 -12.15 -11.05
CA ALA A 126 -19.33 -12.02 -9.66
C ALA A 126 -20.59 -11.15 -9.48
N GLY A 127 -21.17 -10.63 -10.57
CA GLY A 127 -22.40 -9.85 -10.57
C GLY A 127 -22.20 -8.36 -10.32
N TYR A 128 -20.99 -7.82 -10.53
CA TYR A 128 -20.66 -6.40 -10.42
C TYR A 128 -20.26 -5.81 -11.76
N GLY A 129 -20.46 -4.51 -11.93
CA GLY A 129 -20.16 -3.80 -13.17
C GLY A 129 -20.63 -2.35 -13.13
N PRO A 130 -20.68 -1.65 -14.29
CA PRO A 130 -21.03 -0.22 -14.33
C PRO A 130 -22.39 0.11 -13.72
N SER A 131 -23.40 -0.76 -13.91
CA SER A 131 -24.76 -0.59 -13.38
C SER A 131 -24.92 -1.08 -11.93
N LYS A 132 -24.01 -1.89 -11.42
CA LYS A 132 -24.01 -2.44 -10.07
C LYS A 132 -22.59 -2.46 -9.52
N ARG A 133 -22.13 -1.29 -9.09
CA ARG A 133 -20.78 -1.14 -8.56
C ARG A 133 -20.66 -1.77 -7.18
N LEU A 134 -19.50 -2.38 -6.91
CA LEU A 134 -19.17 -2.90 -5.59
C LEU A 134 -18.72 -1.74 -4.69
N LYS A 135 -19.45 -1.51 -3.60
CA LYS A 135 -19.05 -0.56 -2.56
C LYS A 135 -18.24 -1.26 -1.50
N MET A 136 -17.04 -0.77 -1.23
CA MET A 136 -16.15 -1.31 -0.20
C MET A 136 -15.65 -0.19 0.71
N LYS A 137 -15.52 -0.50 2.01
CA LYS A 137 -14.82 0.35 2.96
C LYS A 137 -13.48 -0.30 3.30
N VAL A 138 -12.44 0.52 3.39
CA VAL A 138 -11.13 0.10 3.85
C VAL A 138 -10.63 1.03 4.94
N ALA A 139 -10.21 0.43 6.06
CA ALA A 139 -9.52 1.15 7.11
C ALA A 139 -8.06 1.31 6.73
N ILE A 140 -7.57 2.55 6.75
CA ILE A 140 -6.19 2.89 6.41
C ILE A 140 -5.59 3.78 7.49
N SER A 141 -4.26 3.68 7.67
CA SER A 141 -3.52 4.59 8.54
C SER A 141 -3.03 5.81 7.77
N THR A 142 -2.76 6.90 8.48
CA THR A 142 -2.05 8.07 7.93
C THR A 142 -0.53 7.86 7.89
N ALA A 143 -0.01 6.99 8.77
CA ALA A 143 1.39 6.63 8.90
C ALA A 143 1.50 5.30 9.66
N GLY A 144 2.70 4.79 9.85
CA GLY A 144 2.97 3.60 10.66
C GLY A 144 4.17 2.82 10.13
N SER A 145 4.73 1.95 10.97
CA SER A 145 5.86 1.11 10.57
C SER A 145 5.48 0.22 9.38
N GLY A 146 6.27 0.29 8.31
CA GLY A 146 6.04 -0.46 7.09
C GLY A 146 4.85 0.03 6.24
N GLN A 147 4.18 1.12 6.61
CA GLN A 147 3.05 1.66 5.86
C GLN A 147 3.46 2.55 4.68
N MET A 148 4.74 2.90 4.57
CA MET A 148 5.27 3.77 3.51
C MET A 148 4.47 5.10 3.43
N TYR A 149 3.76 5.32 2.32
CA TYR A 149 2.91 6.50 2.07
C TYR A 149 1.45 6.09 1.89
N PRO A 150 0.76 5.68 2.97
CA PRO A 150 -0.51 4.98 2.87
C PRO A 150 -1.61 5.79 2.18
N LEU A 151 -1.65 7.11 2.34
CA LEU A 151 -2.68 7.94 1.69
C LEU A 151 -2.51 7.92 0.16
N ILE A 152 -1.33 8.28 -0.34
CA ILE A 152 -1.03 8.31 -1.79
C ILE A 152 -1.20 6.92 -2.43
N MET A 153 -0.72 5.87 -1.74
CA MET A 153 -0.83 4.50 -2.23
C MET A 153 -2.29 4.05 -2.33
N ASN A 154 -3.11 4.39 -1.33
CA ASN A 154 -4.53 4.04 -1.32
C ASN A 154 -5.32 4.83 -2.37
N GLU A 155 -5.06 6.13 -2.56
CA GLU A 155 -5.68 6.95 -3.60
C GLU A 155 -5.38 6.40 -5.01
N PHE A 156 -4.14 5.96 -5.25
CA PHE A 156 -3.77 5.31 -6.50
C PHE A 156 -4.57 4.02 -6.73
N ILE A 157 -4.69 3.17 -5.71
CA ILE A 157 -5.49 1.93 -5.79
C ILE A 157 -6.97 2.24 -5.97
N GLN A 158 -7.51 3.26 -5.29
CA GLN A 158 -8.91 3.68 -5.44
C GLN A 158 -9.25 4.01 -6.89
N GLN A 159 -8.37 4.74 -7.59
CA GLN A 159 -8.55 5.06 -9.01
C GLN A 159 -8.60 3.80 -9.87
N GLN A 160 -7.67 2.87 -9.65
CA GLN A 160 -7.63 1.61 -10.41
C GLN A 160 -8.83 0.70 -10.10
N PHE A 161 -9.29 0.66 -8.87
CA PHE A 161 -10.49 -0.08 -8.49
C PHE A 161 -11.76 0.53 -9.10
N ALA A 162 -11.82 1.85 -9.24
CA ALA A 162 -12.92 2.51 -9.92
C ALA A 162 -13.09 2.06 -11.37
N GLU A 163 -11.99 1.76 -12.08
CA GLU A 163 -11.97 1.27 -13.46
C GLU A 163 -12.58 -0.13 -13.63
N ILE A 164 -12.59 -0.92 -12.54
CA ILE A 164 -13.17 -2.27 -12.54
C ILE A 164 -14.54 -2.34 -11.85
N GLY A 165 -15.15 -1.19 -11.57
CA GLY A 165 -16.50 -1.12 -10.97
C GLY A 165 -16.52 -1.24 -9.45
N VAL A 166 -15.44 -0.87 -8.76
CA VAL A 166 -15.37 -0.83 -7.30
C VAL A 166 -15.30 0.61 -6.82
N ASP A 167 -16.19 0.99 -5.90
CA ASP A 167 -16.18 2.25 -5.17
C ASP A 167 -15.56 2.02 -3.80
N LEU A 168 -14.34 2.51 -3.62
CA LEU A 168 -13.58 2.35 -2.39
C LEU A 168 -13.72 3.59 -1.51
N GLU A 169 -14.24 3.42 -0.30
CA GLU A 169 -14.36 4.46 0.73
C GLU A 169 -13.28 4.26 1.79
N PHE A 170 -12.54 5.31 2.13
CA PHE A 170 -11.50 5.25 3.17
C PHE A 170 -12.05 5.59 4.54
N GLN A 171 -11.73 4.76 5.51
CA GLN A 171 -11.83 5.05 6.93
C GLN A 171 -10.41 5.35 7.45
N VAL A 172 -10.05 6.62 7.45
CA VAL A 172 -8.71 7.07 7.82
C VAL A 172 -8.60 7.19 9.33
N MET A 173 -7.55 6.60 9.91
CA MET A 173 -7.32 6.61 11.35
C MET A 173 -5.83 6.61 11.68
N ASP A 174 -5.46 6.82 12.94
CA ASP A 174 -4.09 6.62 13.38
C ASP A 174 -3.72 5.12 13.43
N TRP A 175 -2.40 4.85 13.44
CA TRP A 175 -1.88 3.47 13.41
C TRP A 175 -2.36 2.61 14.58
N ASN A 176 -2.45 3.16 15.79
CA ASN A 176 -2.88 2.40 16.97
C ASN A 176 -4.37 2.05 16.89
N ALA A 177 -5.19 2.99 16.39
CA ALA A 177 -6.60 2.75 16.14
C ALA A 177 -6.80 1.65 15.11
N LEU A 178 -6.02 1.66 14.01
CA LEU A 178 -6.05 0.61 12.98
C LEU A 178 -5.68 -0.76 13.56
N ILE A 179 -4.61 -0.85 14.36
CA ILE A 179 -4.20 -2.09 15.00
C ILE A 179 -5.28 -2.59 15.97
N ASN A 180 -5.91 -1.71 16.74
CA ASN A 180 -6.99 -2.10 17.62
C ASN A 180 -8.21 -2.59 16.83
N LEU A 181 -8.58 -1.93 15.74
CA LEU A 181 -9.66 -2.38 14.86
C LEU A 181 -9.37 -3.79 14.31
N THR A 182 -8.14 -4.07 13.84
CA THR A 182 -7.79 -5.40 13.34
C THR A 182 -7.88 -6.50 14.41
N ARG A 183 -7.61 -6.16 15.67
CA ARG A 183 -7.74 -7.10 16.80
C ARG A 183 -9.19 -7.46 17.12
N LEU A 184 -10.14 -6.57 16.85
CA LEU A 184 -11.58 -6.85 17.02
C LEU A 184 -12.11 -7.82 15.96
N GLY A 185 -11.42 -7.94 14.84
CA GLY A 185 -11.77 -8.83 13.75
C GLY A 185 -12.94 -8.32 12.89
N ALA A 186 -13.37 -9.15 11.93
CA ALA A 186 -14.33 -8.77 10.90
C ALA A 186 -15.79 -8.59 11.38
N LYS A 187 -16.04 -8.70 12.65
CA LYS A 187 -17.38 -8.54 13.27
C LYS A 187 -17.57 -7.17 13.92
N SER A 188 -16.56 -6.29 13.85
CA SER A 188 -16.59 -4.93 14.40
C SER A 188 -17.28 -3.94 13.46
#